data_460ac1282555465f0218a87b0119abc5
#
_entry.id   460ac1282555465f0218a87b0119abc5
#
_cell.length_a   1.000
_cell.length_b   1.000
_cell.length_c   1.000
_cell.angle_alpha   90.00
_cell.angle_beta   90.00
_cell.angle_gamma   90.00
#
_symmetry.space_group_name_H-M   'P 1'
#
loop_
_entity.id
_entity.type
_entity.pdbx_description
1 polymer ?
#
loop_
_entity_poly.entity_id
_entity_poly.type
_entity_poly.pdbx_seq_one_letter_code
_entity_poly.pdbx_strand_id
1 'polypeptide(L)'
;QTKSISVGENFRFGYKRQGDINTIKESIENSDIALNIVPLLEDQYGRISSSRVRELLLNYDLENARKLLKRPYNFSGKVVKGKGLGKEIGFPTANLEIDGRKFLPGEGVYAAWAFTEKSADKIPSIMNLGPQPTIDPLSPSAVEVHLIDKTINLYDLKLTIQPIKKIRSQ
;
A
#
# COMPACT_ATOMS: atom_id res chain seq x y z
N GLN A 1 9.30 -21.30 -22.56
CA GLN A 1 10.56 -20.67 -22.98
C GLN A 1 10.39 -19.15 -22.92
N THR A 2 11.34 -18.42 -22.31
CA THR A 2 11.29 -16.94 -22.20
C THR A 2 11.43 -16.32 -23.58
N LYS A 3 10.53 -15.42 -23.95
CA LYS A 3 10.56 -14.71 -25.25
C LYS A 3 11.02 -13.26 -25.13
N SER A 4 10.85 -12.66 -23.95
CA SER A 4 11.27 -11.27 -23.71
C SER A 4 11.64 -11.03 -22.25
N ILE A 5 12.54 -10.09 -22.04
CA ILE A 5 12.94 -9.55 -20.73
C ILE A 5 12.68 -8.07 -20.76
N SER A 6 11.96 -7.54 -19.73
CA SER A 6 11.73 -6.11 -19.56
C SER A 6 12.34 -5.67 -18.23
N VAL A 7 13.20 -4.66 -18.27
CA VAL A 7 13.89 -4.13 -17.09
C VAL A 7 13.93 -2.60 -17.13
N GLY A 8 13.98 -1.97 -15.96
CA GLY A 8 14.25 -0.54 -15.89
C GLY A 8 15.70 -0.23 -16.28
N GLU A 9 15.96 0.95 -16.84
CA GLU A 9 17.32 1.36 -17.28
C GLU A 9 18.37 1.36 -16.15
N ASN A 10 17.96 1.37 -14.89
CA ASN A 10 18.84 1.30 -13.73
C ASN A 10 18.85 -0.08 -13.07
N PHE A 11 18.39 -1.11 -13.76
CA PHE A 11 18.33 -2.47 -13.20
C PHE A 11 19.73 -2.99 -12.87
N ARG A 12 19.86 -3.59 -11.68
CA ARG A 12 21.07 -4.23 -11.20
C ARG A 12 20.73 -5.56 -10.53
N PHE A 13 21.54 -6.59 -10.76
CA PHE A 13 21.30 -7.92 -10.23
C PHE A 13 22.60 -8.64 -9.86
N GLY A 14 22.47 -9.86 -9.32
CA GLY A 14 23.59 -10.71 -8.96
C GLY A 14 24.35 -10.27 -7.71
N TYR A 15 25.47 -10.96 -7.46
CA TYR A 15 26.30 -10.72 -6.27
C TYR A 15 26.81 -9.27 -6.25
N LYS A 16 26.62 -8.59 -5.13
CA LYS A 16 26.94 -7.16 -4.94
C LYS A 16 26.37 -6.24 -6.02
N ARG A 17 25.30 -6.63 -6.70
CA ARG A 17 24.65 -5.85 -7.77
C ARG A 17 25.57 -5.54 -8.96
N GLN A 18 26.52 -6.41 -9.26
CA GLN A 18 27.50 -6.20 -10.35
C GLN A 18 26.87 -6.35 -11.74
N GLY A 19 25.84 -7.21 -11.88
CA GLY A 19 25.12 -7.36 -13.15
C GLY A 19 24.27 -6.13 -13.47
N ASP A 20 24.22 -5.76 -14.74
CA ASP A 20 23.45 -4.65 -15.29
C ASP A 20 22.82 -5.01 -16.65
N ILE A 21 22.29 -4.01 -17.34
CA ILE A 21 21.67 -4.16 -18.65
C ILE A 21 22.66 -4.70 -19.68
N ASN A 22 23.93 -4.31 -19.63
CA ASN A 22 24.93 -4.77 -20.57
C ASN A 22 25.21 -6.27 -20.36
N THR A 23 25.32 -6.68 -19.10
CA THR A 23 25.43 -8.13 -18.75
C THR A 23 24.25 -8.93 -19.29
N ILE A 24 23.02 -8.38 -19.26
CA ILE A 24 21.85 -9.05 -19.86
C ILE A 24 22.01 -9.12 -21.38
N LYS A 25 22.37 -8.00 -22.05
CA LYS A 25 22.55 -7.95 -23.49
C LYS A 25 23.54 -9.01 -23.96
N GLU A 26 24.71 -9.09 -23.34
CA GLU A 26 25.73 -10.09 -23.62
C GLU A 26 25.20 -11.53 -23.44
N SER A 27 24.44 -11.76 -22.36
CA SER A 27 23.91 -13.09 -22.04
C SER A 27 22.86 -13.59 -23.05
N ILE A 28 22.16 -12.70 -23.77
CA ILE A 28 21.10 -13.05 -24.72
C ILE A 28 21.48 -12.80 -26.17
N GLU A 29 22.71 -12.38 -26.46
CA GLU A 29 23.19 -11.99 -27.79
C GLU A 29 22.92 -13.07 -28.86
N ASN A 30 23.07 -14.35 -28.49
CA ASN A 30 22.84 -15.48 -29.38
C ASN A 30 21.49 -16.19 -29.13
N SER A 31 20.47 -15.45 -28.70
CA SER A 31 19.14 -15.99 -28.42
C SER A 31 18.03 -15.15 -29.06
N ASP A 32 16.87 -15.75 -29.26
CA ASP A 32 15.67 -15.06 -29.77
C ASP A 32 14.91 -14.27 -28.66
N ILE A 33 15.62 -13.88 -27.60
CA ILE A 33 15.02 -13.16 -26.47
C ILE A 33 15.08 -11.66 -26.71
N ALA A 34 13.93 -10.99 -26.77
CA ALA A 34 13.84 -9.53 -26.88
C ALA A 34 14.13 -8.86 -25.53
N LEU A 35 15.02 -7.85 -25.50
CA LEU A 35 15.27 -7.02 -24.32
C LEU A 35 14.57 -5.66 -24.45
N ASN A 36 13.64 -5.40 -23.55
CA ASN A 36 12.95 -4.12 -23.43
C ASN A 36 13.53 -3.33 -22.25
N ILE A 37 14.18 -2.21 -22.53
CA ILE A 37 14.68 -1.29 -21.51
C ILE A 37 13.64 -0.21 -21.28
N VAL A 38 13.09 -0.14 -20.06
CA VAL A 38 12.05 0.82 -19.69
C VAL A 38 12.73 2.04 -19.06
N PRO A 39 12.54 3.25 -19.61
CA PRO A 39 13.10 4.46 -19.02
C PRO A 39 12.48 4.74 -17.65
N LEU A 40 13.23 5.42 -16.79
CA LEU A 40 12.73 5.86 -15.49
C LEU A 40 11.77 7.04 -15.69
N LEU A 41 10.68 7.02 -14.93
CA LEU A 41 9.76 8.14 -14.92
C LEU A 41 10.28 9.23 -13.95
N GLU A 42 10.22 10.46 -14.40
CA GLU A 42 10.59 11.64 -13.62
C GLU A 42 9.48 12.70 -13.67
N ASP A 43 9.46 13.55 -12.67
CA ASP A 43 8.67 14.77 -12.62
C ASP A 43 9.58 15.97 -12.28
N GLN A 44 9.01 17.16 -12.09
CA GLN A 44 9.78 18.37 -11.73
C GLN A 44 10.60 18.26 -10.42
N TYR A 45 10.33 17.24 -9.60
CA TYR A 45 11.03 16.97 -8.34
C TYR A 45 12.01 15.81 -8.45
N GLY A 46 12.26 15.32 -9.67
CA GLY A 46 13.16 14.22 -9.97
C GLY A 46 12.45 12.87 -10.12
N ARG A 47 13.22 11.81 -9.96
CA ARG A 47 12.76 10.45 -10.24
C ARG A 47 11.55 10.01 -9.40
N ILE A 48 10.55 9.46 -10.06
CA ILE A 48 9.42 8.79 -9.40
C ILE A 48 9.88 7.42 -8.90
N SER A 49 9.80 7.19 -7.59
CA SER A 49 10.30 5.96 -6.95
C SER A 49 9.41 5.53 -5.79
N SER A 50 9.51 4.25 -5.42
CA SER A 50 8.81 3.73 -4.23
C SER A 50 9.24 4.43 -2.94
N SER A 51 10.50 4.88 -2.85
CA SER A 51 10.99 5.62 -1.68
C SER A 51 10.29 6.96 -1.54
N ARG A 52 10.15 7.72 -2.62
CA ARG A 52 9.38 8.98 -2.62
C ARG A 52 7.91 8.79 -2.25
N VAL A 53 7.28 7.73 -2.79
CA VAL A 53 5.88 7.43 -2.42
C VAL A 53 5.76 7.12 -0.92
N ARG A 54 6.69 6.32 -0.36
CA ARG A 54 6.68 6.01 1.08
C ARG A 54 6.88 7.26 1.94
N GLU A 55 7.79 8.12 1.55
CA GLU A 55 8.03 9.40 2.23
C GLU A 55 6.78 10.28 2.26
N LEU A 56 6.09 10.42 1.14
CA LEU A 56 4.82 11.15 1.05
C LEU A 56 3.75 10.54 1.96
N LEU A 57 3.64 9.21 1.99
CA LEU A 57 2.69 8.51 2.87
C LEU A 57 3.00 8.74 4.35
N LEU A 58 4.28 8.72 4.76
CA LEU A 58 4.71 9.02 6.13
C LEU A 58 4.43 10.47 6.52
N ASN A 59 4.60 11.39 5.58
CA ASN A 59 4.33 12.82 5.76
C ASN A 59 2.86 13.21 5.54
N TYR A 60 1.96 12.21 5.48
CA TYR A 60 0.50 12.41 5.32
C TYR A 60 0.09 13.07 4.00
N ASP A 61 0.98 13.18 3.03
CA ASP A 61 0.73 13.79 1.72
C ASP A 61 0.15 12.75 0.75
N LEU A 62 -1.09 12.36 1.02
CA LEU A 62 -1.81 11.35 0.23
C LEU A 62 -2.13 11.84 -1.19
N GLU A 63 -2.25 13.16 -1.36
CA GLU A 63 -2.55 13.76 -2.67
C GLU A 63 -1.36 13.63 -3.62
N ASN A 64 -0.16 14.03 -3.21
CA ASN A 64 1.03 13.88 -4.04
C ASN A 64 1.42 12.41 -4.20
N ALA A 65 1.23 11.55 -3.18
CA ALA A 65 1.37 10.11 -3.35
C ALA A 65 0.44 9.56 -4.44
N ARG A 66 -0.83 10.02 -4.50
CA ARG A 66 -1.78 9.69 -5.56
C ARG A 66 -1.32 10.15 -6.94
N LYS A 67 -0.75 11.37 -7.05
CA LYS A 67 -0.22 11.89 -8.32
C LYS A 67 0.92 11.02 -8.84
N LEU A 68 1.86 10.62 -7.97
CA LEU A 68 2.96 9.73 -8.36
C LEU A 68 2.47 8.34 -8.75
N LEU A 69 1.53 7.77 -7.99
CA LEU A 69 0.97 6.44 -8.24
C LEU A 69 -0.01 6.41 -9.42
N LYS A 70 -0.50 7.56 -9.91
CA LYS A 70 -1.60 7.71 -10.87
C LYS A 70 -2.91 7.04 -10.43
N ARG A 71 -3.03 6.72 -9.15
CA ARG A 71 -4.21 6.15 -8.50
C ARG A 71 -4.20 6.46 -7.00
N PRO A 72 -5.35 6.45 -6.33
CA PRO A 72 -5.37 6.57 -4.87
C PRO A 72 -4.56 5.43 -4.22
N TYR A 73 -3.87 5.76 -3.13
CA TYR A 73 -3.25 4.75 -2.30
C TYR A 73 -4.34 3.95 -1.56
N ASN A 74 -4.20 2.64 -1.54
CA ASN A 74 -5.08 1.78 -0.79
C ASN A 74 -4.33 0.54 -0.26
N PHE A 75 -4.92 -0.07 0.73
CA PHE A 75 -4.47 -1.36 1.25
C PHE A 75 -5.68 -2.17 1.73
N SER A 76 -5.50 -3.47 1.85
CA SER A 76 -6.56 -4.38 2.27
C SER A 76 -6.09 -5.22 3.44
N GLY A 77 -7.03 -5.58 4.29
CA GLY A 77 -6.83 -6.51 5.39
C GLY A 77 -8.05 -7.36 5.63
N LYS A 78 -7.86 -8.45 6.35
CA LYS A 78 -8.94 -9.31 6.83
C LYS A 78 -9.50 -8.72 8.12
N VAL A 79 -10.82 -8.66 8.25
CA VAL A 79 -11.45 -8.18 9.48
C VAL A 79 -11.39 -9.29 10.53
N VAL A 80 -10.72 -8.99 11.64
CA VAL A 80 -10.53 -9.89 12.78
C VAL A 80 -11.26 -9.40 14.01
N LYS A 81 -11.41 -10.28 15.00
CA LYS A 81 -12.02 -9.92 16.28
C LYS A 81 -11.09 -8.98 17.07
N GLY A 82 -11.58 -7.79 17.34
CA GLY A 82 -10.90 -6.81 18.21
C GLY A 82 -11.39 -6.89 19.66
N LYS A 83 -10.93 -5.94 20.48
CA LYS A 83 -11.32 -5.84 21.90
C LYS A 83 -12.80 -5.46 22.11
N GLY A 84 -13.50 -4.99 21.09
CA GLY A 84 -14.92 -4.69 21.14
C GLY A 84 -15.31 -3.37 21.80
N LEU A 85 -14.35 -2.59 22.30
CA LEU A 85 -14.58 -1.35 23.04
C LEU A 85 -15.45 -0.33 22.30
N GLY A 86 -15.25 -0.19 20.97
CA GLY A 86 -16.03 0.71 20.14
C GLY A 86 -17.52 0.37 20.10
N LYS A 87 -17.86 -0.93 20.19
CA LYS A 87 -19.25 -1.39 20.20
C LYS A 87 -19.99 -0.92 21.46
N GLU A 88 -19.32 -0.91 22.61
CA GLU A 88 -19.92 -0.53 23.90
C GLU A 88 -20.29 0.97 23.95
N ILE A 89 -19.56 1.80 23.20
CA ILE A 89 -19.80 3.25 23.11
C ILE A 89 -20.57 3.67 21.85
N GLY A 90 -21.17 2.73 21.13
CA GLY A 90 -22.02 3.01 19.96
C GLY A 90 -21.26 3.23 18.63
N PHE A 91 -19.94 3.07 18.61
CA PHE A 91 -19.11 3.22 17.42
C PHE A 91 -18.38 1.91 17.09
N PRO A 92 -19.05 0.90 16.55
CA PRO A 92 -18.41 -0.38 16.24
C PRO A 92 -17.28 -0.19 15.24
N THR A 93 -16.11 -0.71 15.58
CA THR A 93 -14.91 -0.68 14.73
C THR A 93 -14.56 -2.06 14.22
N ALA A 94 -14.12 -2.15 12.96
CA ALA A 94 -13.53 -3.33 12.37
C ALA A 94 -12.01 -3.27 12.57
N ASN A 95 -11.43 -4.27 13.19
CA ASN A 95 -9.98 -4.42 13.32
C ASN A 95 -9.46 -5.16 12.09
N LEU A 96 -8.45 -4.63 11.43
CA LEU A 96 -7.88 -5.19 10.22
C LEU A 96 -6.52 -5.84 10.48
N GLU A 97 -6.41 -7.10 10.13
CA GLU A 97 -5.12 -7.78 10.00
C GLU A 97 -4.54 -7.45 8.63
N ILE A 98 -3.41 -6.75 8.63
CA ILE A 98 -2.71 -6.31 7.43
C ILE A 98 -1.42 -7.11 7.27
N ASP A 99 -1.11 -7.54 6.04
CA ASP A 99 0.18 -8.16 5.72
C ASP A 99 1.33 -7.20 6.10
N GLY A 100 2.23 -7.64 6.99
CA GLY A 100 3.33 -6.84 7.52
C GLY A 100 4.29 -6.29 6.46
N ARG A 101 4.27 -6.83 5.24
CA ARG A 101 5.02 -6.30 4.08
C ARG A 101 4.36 -5.08 3.45
N LYS A 102 3.10 -4.80 3.81
CA LYS A 102 2.37 -3.64 3.27
C LYS A 102 2.81 -2.37 3.98
N PHE A 103 3.28 -1.42 3.20
CA PHE A 103 3.63 -0.11 3.73
C PHE A 103 2.34 0.68 4.04
N LEU A 104 2.18 1.18 5.25
CA LEU A 104 1.03 1.98 5.67
C LEU A 104 1.43 3.45 5.78
N PRO A 105 0.47 4.40 5.70
CA PRO A 105 0.73 5.81 6.00
C PRO A 105 1.22 6.01 7.44
N GLY A 106 1.60 7.23 7.78
CA GLY A 106 1.94 7.60 9.17
C GLY A 106 0.74 7.44 10.12
N GLU A 107 1.02 7.28 11.41
CA GLU A 107 0.01 7.09 12.45
C GLU A 107 -0.97 8.27 12.55
N GLY A 108 -2.21 7.97 12.93
CA GLY A 108 -3.24 9.00 13.15
C GLY A 108 -4.63 8.54 12.76
N VAL A 109 -5.56 9.47 12.85
CA VAL A 109 -6.96 9.31 12.47
C VAL A 109 -7.18 9.92 11.09
N TYR A 110 -7.83 9.17 10.20
CA TYR A 110 -8.03 9.52 8.80
C TYR A 110 -9.50 9.47 8.40
N ALA A 111 -9.92 10.43 7.56
CA ALA A 111 -11.06 10.20 6.69
C ALA A 111 -10.66 9.19 5.61
N ALA A 112 -11.52 8.21 5.35
CA ALA A 112 -11.23 7.14 4.41
C ALA A 112 -12.49 6.66 3.67
N TRP A 113 -12.29 6.00 2.55
CA TRP A 113 -13.28 5.14 1.94
C TRP A 113 -12.97 3.68 2.27
N ALA A 114 -14.00 2.93 2.66
CA ALA A 114 -13.92 1.48 2.77
C ALA A 114 -14.67 0.82 1.61
N PHE A 115 -14.17 -0.33 1.17
CA PHE A 115 -14.74 -1.16 0.13
C PHE A 115 -14.78 -2.60 0.62
N THR A 116 -15.89 -3.28 0.40
CA THR A 116 -16.01 -4.70 0.69
C THR A 116 -15.76 -5.52 -0.58
N GLU A 117 -15.45 -6.80 -0.44
CA GLU A 117 -15.29 -7.69 -1.59
C GLU A 117 -16.59 -7.87 -2.38
N LYS A 118 -17.74 -7.65 -1.73
CA LYS A 118 -19.07 -7.88 -2.31
C LYS A 118 -19.60 -6.70 -3.10
N SER A 119 -19.01 -5.52 -2.92
CA SER A 119 -19.46 -4.29 -3.60
C SER A 119 -18.29 -3.33 -3.80
N ALA A 120 -18.26 -2.70 -4.98
CA ALA A 120 -17.35 -1.60 -5.28
C ALA A 120 -17.81 -0.25 -4.68
N ASP A 121 -18.91 -0.23 -3.94
CA ASP A 121 -19.45 0.98 -3.32
C ASP A 121 -18.48 1.56 -2.32
N LYS A 122 -18.31 2.87 -2.39
CA LYS A 122 -17.53 3.64 -1.43
C LYS A 122 -18.34 3.82 -0.15
N ILE A 123 -17.84 3.30 0.95
CA ILE A 123 -18.45 3.48 2.26
C ILE A 123 -17.64 4.53 3.02
N PRO A 124 -18.24 5.68 3.40
CA PRO A 124 -17.56 6.68 4.22
C PRO A 124 -17.08 6.05 5.52
N SER A 125 -15.86 6.35 5.93
CA SER A 125 -15.26 5.68 7.08
C SER A 125 -14.28 6.59 7.81
N ILE A 126 -14.09 6.32 9.08
CA ILE A 126 -12.97 6.82 9.89
C ILE A 126 -12.01 5.65 10.10
N MET A 127 -10.75 5.86 9.77
CA MET A 127 -9.69 4.91 10.04
C MET A 127 -8.78 5.44 11.15
N ASN A 128 -8.55 4.64 12.16
CA ASN A 128 -7.51 4.86 13.17
C ASN A 128 -6.33 3.94 12.85
N LEU A 129 -5.16 4.53 12.70
CA LEU A 129 -3.91 3.82 12.45
C LEU A 129 -2.97 4.07 13.63
N GLY A 130 -2.85 3.08 14.48
CA GLY A 130 -1.95 3.09 15.64
C GLY A 130 -0.51 2.74 15.29
N PRO A 131 0.36 2.68 16.34
CA PRO A 131 1.76 2.33 16.18
C PRO A 131 1.91 1.00 15.44
N GLN A 132 2.76 1.00 14.42
CA GLN A 132 3.15 -0.23 13.76
C GLN A 132 4.28 -0.88 14.59
N PRO A 133 4.14 -2.16 14.99
CA PRO A 133 5.25 -2.84 15.63
C PRO A 133 6.43 -2.91 14.65
N THR A 134 7.52 -2.26 15.00
CA THR A 134 8.76 -2.24 14.20
C THR A 134 9.54 -3.56 14.26
N ILE A 135 9.17 -4.45 15.15
CA ILE A 135 9.99 -5.62 15.53
C ILE A 135 9.38 -6.96 15.08
N ASP A 136 8.08 -7.02 14.89
CA ASP A 136 7.39 -8.26 14.49
C ASP A 136 6.49 -8.00 13.27
N PRO A 137 6.91 -8.44 12.05
CA PRO A 137 6.08 -8.35 10.87
C PRO A 137 4.76 -9.16 10.95
N LEU A 138 4.66 -10.07 11.91
CA LEU A 138 3.47 -10.88 12.16
C LEU A 138 2.53 -10.25 13.21
N SER A 139 2.98 -9.20 13.90
CA SER A 139 2.12 -8.48 14.82
C SER A 139 1.08 -7.67 14.04
N PRO A 140 -0.22 -7.81 14.34
CA PRO A 140 -1.25 -7.09 13.63
C PRO A 140 -1.05 -5.59 13.78
N SER A 141 -0.97 -4.87 12.64
CA SER A 141 -1.03 -3.41 12.64
C SER A 141 -2.34 -2.99 13.31
N ALA A 142 -2.28 -2.04 14.23
CA ALA A 142 -3.47 -1.51 14.91
C ALA A 142 -4.28 -0.62 13.93
N VAL A 143 -4.87 -1.23 12.92
CA VAL A 143 -5.78 -0.56 11.97
C VAL A 143 -7.20 -0.84 12.37
N GLU A 144 -7.88 0.18 12.86
CA GLU A 144 -9.30 0.12 13.19
C GLU A 144 -10.10 1.02 12.26
N VAL A 145 -11.23 0.50 11.77
CA VAL A 145 -12.08 1.22 10.82
C VAL A 145 -13.51 1.25 11.31
N HIS A 146 -14.06 2.45 11.46
CA HIS A 146 -15.47 2.70 11.71
C HIS A 146 -16.17 3.09 10.41
N LEU A 147 -17.23 2.34 10.03
CA LEU A 147 -18.08 2.70 8.89
C LEU A 147 -19.13 3.71 9.34
N ILE A 148 -19.22 4.85 8.65
CA ILE A 148 -20.20 5.88 8.93
C ILE A 148 -21.56 5.47 8.38
N ASP A 149 -22.61 5.60 9.19
CA ASP A 149 -24.02 5.32 8.84
C ASP A 149 -24.28 3.92 8.27
N LYS A 150 -23.39 2.97 8.55
CA LYS A 150 -23.57 1.55 8.15
C LYS A 150 -23.21 0.60 9.28
N THR A 151 -24.15 -0.29 9.60
CA THR A 151 -23.91 -1.43 10.48
C THR A 151 -23.93 -2.71 9.66
N ILE A 152 -22.75 -3.22 9.35
CA ILE A 152 -22.58 -4.44 8.55
C ILE A 152 -21.70 -5.39 9.36
N ASN A 153 -22.07 -6.68 9.36
CA ASN A 153 -21.16 -7.69 9.90
C ASN A 153 -20.01 -7.90 8.88
N LEU A 154 -18.84 -7.38 9.22
CA LEU A 154 -17.63 -7.45 8.40
C LEU A 154 -16.69 -8.59 8.82
N TYR A 155 -17.01 -9.32 9.90
CA TYR A 155 -16.12 -10.34 10.44
C TYR A 155 -15.73 -11.37 9.37
N ASP A 156 -14.44 -11.71 9.31
CA ASP A 156 -13.85 -12.66 8.37
C ASP A 156 -13.82 -12.21 6.90
N LEU A 157 -14.38 -11.03 6.58
CA LEU A 157 -14.35 -10.47 5.25
C LEU A 157 -13.05 -9.66 5.02
N LYS A 158 -12.66 -9.55 3.75
CA LYS A 158 -11.60 -8.62 3.35
C LYS A 158 -12.17 -7.23 3.13
N LEU A 159 -11.56 -6.26 3.77
CA LEU A 159 -11.90 -4.85 3.63
C LEU A 159 -10.72 -4.10 3.00
N THR A 160 -11.01 -3.28 1.98
CA THR A 160 -10.02 -2.40 1.36
C THR A 160 -10.25 -0.98 1.84
N ILE A 161 -9.18 -0.32 2.32
CA ILE A 161 -9.23 1.03 2.83
C ILE A 161 -8.44 1.96 1.91
N GLN A 162 -9.05 3.07 1.55
CA GLN A 162 -8.46 4.17 0.83
C GLN A 162 -8.42 5.40 1.73
N PRO A 163 -7.30 5.70 2.40
CA PRO A 163 -7.15 6.94 3.16
C PRO A 163 -7.28 8.15 2.24
N ILE A 164 -7.97 9.18 2.70
CA ILE A 164 -8.20 10.42 1.95
C ILE A 164 -7.39 11.57 2.56
N LYS A 165 -7.52 11.76 3.87
CA LYS A 165 -6.90 12.88 4.58
C LYS A 165 -6.71 12.53 6.05
N LYS A 166 -5.57 12.89 6.62
CA LYS A 166 -5.37 12.85 8.08
C LYS A 166 -6.22 13.93 8.73
N ILE A 167 -6.99 13.55 9.74
CA ILE A 167 -7.86 14.46 10.52
C ILE A 167 -7.11 14.98 11.74
N ARG A 168 -6.44 14.06 12.49
CA ARG A 168 -5.69 14.38 13.70
C ARG A 168 -4.67 13.30 14.04
N SER A 169 -3.76 13.60 14.93
CA SER A 169 -2.93 12.58 15.61
C SER A 169 -3.80 11.75 16.56
N GLN A 170 -3.27 10.62 17.02
CA GLN A 170 -3.91 9.81 18.05
C GLN A 170 -3.94 10.53 19.39
#